data_c3504284a86cd09147043f7d0e79efaf
#
_entry.id   c3504284a86cd09147043f7d0e79efaf
#
_cell.length_a   1.000
_cell.length_b   1.000
_cell.length_c   1.000
_cell.angle_alpha   90.00
_cell.angle_beta   90.00
_cell.angle_gamma   90.00
#
_symmetry.space_group_name_H-M   'P 1'
#
loop_
_entity.id
_entity.type
_entity.pdbx_description
1 polymer ?
#
loop_
_entity_poly.entity_id
_entity_poly.type
_entity_poly.pdbx_seq_one_letter_code
_entity_poly.pdbx_strand_id
1 'polypeptide(L)'
;MQRLPSQPPEAERPLQSTAWHIPAYLARRLQLICTAVVTEVIKSENLNMLQWAVLAHISRAPDIDQSSLAEIASIDKTSIGRLVDQLEAMNLVERRANGKDRRVWMLRATPRGQEVRRRVGPKTVREQERLLSCLTAKEQASFLRLFRRVVAANDSLIRPGAGRRKPTRRAKASDLS
;
A
#
# COMPACT_ATOMS: atom_id res chain seq x y z
N MET A 1 -24.59 5.37 -13.03
CA MET A 1 -23.39 5.55 -13.86
C MET A 1 -22.96 7.01 -13.75
N GLN A 2 -22.22 7.37 -12.69
CA GLN A 2 -21.75 8.74 -12.49
C GLN A 2 -20.56 9.00 -13.43
N ARG A 3 -20.72 9.99 -14.30
CA ARG A 3 -19.61 10.53 -15.10
C ARG A 3 -18.58 11.13 -14.15
N LEU A 4 -17.30 10.81 -14.33
CA LEU A 4 -16.23 11.56 -13.69
C LEU A 4 -16.41 13.04 -14.05
N PRO A 5 -16.31 13.97 -13.09
CA PRO A 5 -16.47 15.39 -13.35
C PRO A 5 -15.42 15.81 -14.40
N SER A 6 -15.85 16.55 -15.42
CA SER A 6 -14.99 17.21 -16.37
C SER A 6 -14.03 18.13 -15.62
N GLN A 7 -12.73 18.05 -15.93
CA GLN A 7 -11.74 18.92 -15.30
C GLN A 7 -12.07 20.38 -15.61
N PRO A 8 -12.06 21.27 -14.60
CA PRO A 8 -12.14 22.70 -14.84
C PRO A 8 -10.90 23.17 -15.63
N PRO A 9 -11.05 24.20 -16.47
CA PRO A 9 -9.96 24.72 -17.28
C PRO A 9 -8.78 25.16 -16.43
N GLU A 10 -7.57 24.94 -16.92
CA GLU A 10 -6.28 25.13 -16.23
C GLU A 10 -6.08 26.56 -15.66
N ALA A 11 -6.77 27.54 -16.24
CA ALA A 11 -6.68 28.97 -15.86
C ALA A 11 -7.29 29.32 -14.50
N GLU A 12 -8.11 28.46 -13.87
CA GLU A 12 -8.85 28.79 -12.64
C GLU A 12 -8.19 28.30 -11.33
N ARG A 13 -6.93 27.82 -11.38
CA ARG A 13 -6.27 27.21 -10.22
C ARG A 13 -4.88 27.80 -9.93
N PRO A 14 -4.73 29.10 -9.60
CA PRO A 14 -3.40 29.72 -9.45
C PRO A 14 -2.52 29.10 -8.35
N LEU A 15 -3.09 28.53 -7.27
CA LEU A 15 -2.33 27.87 -6.21
C LEU A 15 -1.93 26.43 -6.52
N GLN A 16 -2.51 25.82 -7.57
CA GLN A 16 -2.19 24.44 -7.96
C GLN A 16 -1.09 24.37 -9.01
N SER A 17 -0.87 25.45 -9.80
CA SER A 17 0.09 25.46 -10.91
C SER A 17 1.54 25.22 -10.46
N THR A 18 1.94 25.75 -9.31
CA THR A 18 3.33 25.68 -8.82
C THR A 18 3.73 24.30 -8.30
N ALA A 19 2.77 23.49 -7.84
CA ALA A 19 3.04 22.17 -7.26
C ALA A 19 2.90 21.01 -8.27
N TRP A 20 2.30 21.25 -9.43
CA TRP A 20 2.03 20.21 -10.42
C TRP A 20 3.26 19.58 -11.09
N HIS A 21 4.44 20.19 -10.98
CA HIS A 21 5.72 19.60 -11.42
C HIS A 21 6.47 18.90 -10.30
N ILE A 22 5.92 18.87 -9.06
CA ILE A 22 6.56 18.22 -7.91
C ILE A 22 6.09 16.76 -7.85
N PRO A 23 6.98 15.78 -8.08
CA PRO A 23 6.60 14.36 -8.08
C PRO A 23 5.90 13.92 -6.79
N ALA A 24 6.36 14.39 -5.62
CA ALA A 24 5.76 14.05 -4.33
C ALA A 24 4.31 14.53 -4.19
N TYR A 25 4.01 15.73 -4.73
CA TYR A 25 2.65 16.27 -4.72
C TYR A 25 1.72 15.44 -5.61
N LEU A 26 2.14 15.11 -6.83
CA LEU A 26 1.35 14.30 -7.76
C LEU A 26 1.16 12.87 -7.25
N ALA A 27 2.23 12.26 -6.71
CA ALA A 27 2.15 10.92 -6.12
C ALA A 27 1.17 10.87 -4.95
N ARG A 28 1.20 11.88 -4.05
CA ARG A 28 0.24 11.98 -2.95
C ARG A 28 -1.20 12.10 -3.45
N ARG A 29 -1.45 12.96 -4.45
CA ARG A 29 -2.79 13.12 -5.02
C ARG A 29 -3.29 11.84 -5.67
N LEU A 30 -2.44 11.19 -6.46
CA LEU A 30 -2.77 9.91 -7.09
C LEU A 30 -3.09 8.85 -6.04
N GLN A 31 -2.28 8.75 -4.98
CA GLN A 31 -2.52 7.84 -3.86
C GLN A 31 -3.89 8.09 -3.21
N LEU A 32 -4.25 9.35 -2.92
CA LEU A 32 -5.54 9.70 -2.33
C LEU A 32 -6.71 9.30 -3.24
N ILE A 33 -6.59 9.54 -4.54
CA ILE A 33 -7.59 9.15 -5.53
C ILE A 33 -7.73 7.62 -5.58
N CYS A 34 -6.62 6.88 -5.70
CA CYS A 34 -6.63 5.42 -5.68
C CYS A 34 -7.24 4.86 -4.39
N THR A 35 -6.90 5.47 -3.24
CA THR A 35 -7.46 5.07 -1.94
C THR A 35 -8.97 5.28 -1.91
N ALA A 36 -9.48 6.42 -2.34
CA ALA A 36 -10.91 6.72 -2.36
C ALA A 36 -11.68 5.70 -3.22
N VAL A 37 -11.19 5.43 -4.42
CA VAL A 37 -11.79 4.49 -5.36
C VAL A 37 -11.82 3.06 -4.81
N VAL A 38 -10.70 2.60 -4.23
CA VAL A 38 -10.62 1.26 -3.65
C VAL A 38 -11.49 1.15 -2.39
N THR A 39 -11.50 2.18 -1.53
CA THR A 39 -12.32 2.20 -0.31
C THR A 39 -13.79 2.01 -0.63
N GLU A 40 -14.31 2.64 -1.67
CA GLU A 40 -15.71 2.45 -2.08
C GLU A 40 -16.01 1.00 -2.49
N VAL A 41 -15.07 0.34 -3.19
CA VAL A 41 -15.23 -1.06 -3.59
C VAL A 41 -15.20 -2.03 -2.40
N ILE A 42 -14.31 -1.79 -1.41
CA ILE A 42 -14.11 -2.70 -0.27
C ILE A 42 -15.06 -2.43 0.90
N LYS A 43 -15.83 -1.35 0.85
CA LYS A 43 -16.77 -0.93 1.90
C LYS A 43 -17.76 -2.03 2.29
N SER A 44 -18.26 -2.78 1.32
CA SER A 44 -19.18 -3.90 1.55
C SER A 44 -18.60 -5.04 2.40
N GLU A 45 -17.28 -5.10 2.54
CA GLU A 45 -16.57 -6.13 3.32
C GLU A 45 -16.15 -5.63 4.71
N ASN A 46 -16.50 -4.41 5.09
CA ASN A 46 -16.05 -3.75 6.31
C ASN A 46 -14.52 -3.70 6.45
N LEU A 47 -13.80 -3.61 5.33
CA LEU A 47 -12.36 -3.50 5.29
C LEU A 47 -11.92 -2.05 5.06
N ASN A 48 -10.85 -1.65 5.71
CA ASN A 48 -10.12 -0.45 5.32
C ASN A 48 -9.03 -0.78 4.28
N MET A 49 -8.43 0.26 3.69
CA MET A 49 -7.44 0.12 2.62
C MET A 49 -6.21 -0.71 3.03
N LEU A 50 -5.71 -0.55 4.27
CA LEU A 50 -4.55 -1.29 4.75
C LEU A 50 -4.89 -2.76 5.00
N GLN A 51 -6.03 -3.05 5.60
CA GLN A 51 -6.52 -4.42 5.79
C GLN A 51 -6.70 -5.13 4.44
N TRP A 52 -7.28 -4.44 3.45
CA TRP A 52 -7.41 -4.97 2.12
C TRP A 52 -6.06 -5.26 1.47
N ALA A 53 -5.09 -4.34 1.55
CA ALA A 53 -3.76 -4.53 1.00
C ALA A 53 -3.05 -5.73 1.63
N VAL A 54 -3.10 -5.86 2.97
CA VAL A 54 -2.52 -6.98 3.71
C VAL A 54 -3.18 -8.31 3.31
N LEU A 55 -4.51 -8.37 3.28
CA LEU A 55 -5.24 -9.57 2.83
C LEU A 55 -4.87 -9.95 1.39
N ALA A 56 -4.73 -8.96 0.50
CA ALA A 56 -4.35 -9.18 -0.88
C ALA A 56 -2.93 -9.75 -1.03
N HIS A 57 -1.98 -9.31 -0.20
CA HIS A 57 -0.62 -9.87 -0.17
C HIS A 57 -0.60 -11.29 0.36
N ILE A 58 -1.24 -11.55 1.50
CA ILE A 58 -1.31 -12.91 2.10
C ILE A 58 -1.99 -13.90 1.14
N SER A 59 -3.04 -13.47 0.45
CA SER A 59 -3.74 -14.34 -0.51
C SER A 59 -2.92 -14.72 -1.72
N ARG A 60 -1.96 -13.88 -2.12
CA ARG A 60 -1.05 -14.15 -3.27
C ARG A 60 0.18 -14.96 -2.90
N ALA A 61 0.62 -14.85 -1.66
CA ALA A 61 1.78 -15.53 -1.12
C ALA A 61 1.36 -16.32 0.13
N PRO A 62 0.71 -17.50 -0.03
CA PRO A 62 0.34 -18.33 1.10
C PRO A 62 1.60 -18.76 1.85
N ASP A 63 1.48 -18.82 3.18
CA ASP A 63 2.58 -19.11 4.10
C ASP A 63 3.71 -18.06 4.07
N ILE A 64 3.34 -16.79 3.84
CA ILE A 64 4.26 -15.67 4.04
C ILE A 64 4.47 -15.42 5.53
N ASP A 65 5.71 -15.20 5.95
CA ASP A 65 5.97 -14.77 7.32
C ASP A 65 5.69 -13.26 7.51
N GLN A 66 5.45 -12.88 8.76
CA GLN A 66 5.06 -11.51 9.10
C GLN A 66 6.15 -10.47 8.78
N SER A 67 7.43 -10.85 8.79
CA SER A 67 8.53 -9.94 8.47
C SER A 67 8.60 -9.67 6.97
N SER A 68 8.53 -10.72 6.17
CA SER A 68 8.47 -10.62 4.70
C SER A 68 7.23 -9.84 4.24
N LEU A 69 6.08 -10.03 4.90
CA LEU A 69 4.88 -9.27 4.63
C LEU A 69 5.07 -7.77 4.92
N ALA A 70 5.74 -7.42 6.03
CA ALA A 70 6.04 -6.05 6.40
C ALA A 70 6.92 -5.35 5.34
N GLU A 71 7.91 -6.05 4.82
CA GLU A 71 8.79 -5.56 3.75
C GLU A 71 8.03 -5.33 2.45
N ILE A 72 7.27 -6.32 1.98
CA ILE A 72 6.50 -6.24 0.73
C ILE A 72 5.43 -5.16 0.80
N ALA A 73 4.75 -5.03 1.94
CA ALA A 73 3.72 -4.02 2.14
C ALA A 73 4.29 -2.62 2.43
N SER A 74 5.59 -2.50 2.68
CA SER A 74 6.25 -1.25 3.13
C SER A 74 5.59 -0.67 4.39
N ILE A 75 5.19 -1.55 5.31
CA ILE A 75 4.53 -1.23 6.58
C ILE A 75 5.41 -1.76 7.71
N ASP A 76 5.53 -1.02 8.82
CA ASP A 76 6.31 -1.48 9.97
C ASP A 76 5.72 -2.75 10.62
N LYS A 77 6.57 -3.55 11.27
CA LYS A 77 6.20 -4.86 11.84
C LYS A 77 5.08 -4.77 12.89
N THR A 78 5.06 -3.70 13.68
CA THR A 78 4.04 -3.49 14.72
C THR A 78 2.67 -3.24 14.09
N SER A 79 2.63 -2.39 13.07
CA SER A 79 1.40 -2.11 12.31
C SER A 79 0.91 -3.35 11.56
N ILE A 80 1.80 -4.14 10.94
CA ILE A 80 1.43 -5.42 10.32
C ILE A 80 0.84 -6.37 11.36
N GLY A 81 1.44 -6.47 12.56
CA GLY A 81 0.90 -7.32 13.63
C GLY A 81 -0.55 -6.98 13.95
N ARG A 82 -0.84 -5.69 14.18
CA ARG A 82 -2.22 -5.21 14.45
C ARG A 82 -3.18 -5.46 13.30
N LEU A 83 -2.75 -5.27 12.06
CA LEU A 83 -3.59 -5.53 10.89
C LEU A 83 -3.91 -7.01 10.74
N VAL A 84 -2.94 -7.89 11.01
CA VAL A 84 -3.16 -9.34 11.01
C VAL A 84 -4.11 -9.74 12.14
N ASP A 85 -3.97 -9.21 13.37
CA ASP A 85 -4.89 -9.46 14.48
C ASP A 85 -6.33 -9.09 14.11
N GLN A 86 -6.53 -7.95 13.46
CA GLN A 86 -7.84 -7.50 12.98
C GLN A 86 -8.41 -8.43 11.91
N LEU A 87 -7.59 -8.88 10.96
CA LEU A 87 -8.02 -9.81 9.91
C LEU A 87 -8.32 -11.21 10.45
N GLU A 88 -7.62 -11.67 11.49
CA GLU A 88 -7.94 -12.91 12.21
C GLU A 88 -9.27 -12.79 12.95
N ALA A 89 -9.51 -11.68 13.65
CA ALA A 89 -10.79 -11.42 14.30
C ALA A 89 -11.98 -11.42 13.32
N MET A 90 -11.73 -11.04 12.06
CA MET A 90 -12.72 -11.10 10.97
C MET A 90 -12.79 -12.48 10.29
N ASN A 91 -11.98 -13.46 10.73
CA ASN A 91 -11.83 -14.78 10.11
C ASN A 91 -11.43 -14.73 8.62
N LEU A 92 -10.57 -13.78 8.25
CA LEU A 92 -10.05 -13.61 6.89
C LEU A 92 -8.63 -14.15 6.71
N VAL A 93 -7.87 -14.20 7.80
CA VAL A 93 -6.50 -14.68 7.87
C VAL A 93 -6.36 -15.61 9.06
N GLU A 94 -5.46 -16.55 9.00
CA GLU A 94 -5.04 -17.42 10.10
C GLU A 94 -3.52 -17.41 10.23
N ARG A 95 -3.03 -17.55 11.47
CA ARG A 95 -1.64 -17.82 11.79
C ARG A 95 -1.40 -19.30 11.94
N ARG A 96 -0.31 -19.79 11.37
CA ARG A 96 0.16 -21.16 11.56
C ARG A 96 1.61 -21.16 12.05
N ALA A 97 1.94 -22.02 12.98
CA ALA A 97 3.32 -22.19 13.38
C ALA A 97 4.15 -22.72 12.22
N ASN A 98 5.33 -22.15 11.99
CA ASN A 98 6.27 -22.71 11.03
C ASN A 98 6.78 -24.07 11.53
N GLY A 99 6.68 -25.10 10.71
CA GLY A 99 7.13 -26.46 11.08
C GLY A 99 8.63 -26.57 11.35
N LYS A 100 9.44 -25.63 10.84
CA LYS A 100 10.90 -25.59 11.04
C LYS A 100 11.33 -24.71 12.21
N ASP A 101 10.61 -23.62 12.49
CA ASP A 101 10.85 -22.70 13.59
C ASP A 101 9.53 -22.21 14.17
N ARG A 102 9.15 -22.71 15.33
CA ARG A 102 7.89 -22.36 16.04
C ARG A 102 7.82 -20.90 16.50
N ARG A 103 8.92 -20.16 16.42
CA ARG A 103 8.95 -18.71 16.72
C ARG A 103 8.46 -17.87 15.55
N VAL A 104 8.39 -18.46 14.35
CA VAL A 104 7.96 -17.78 13.14
C VAL A 104 6.51 -18.16 12.84
N TRP A 105 5.66 -17.15 12.75
CA TRP A 105 4.27 -17.31 12.35
C TRP A 105 4.13 -17.14 10.83
N MET A 106 3.55 -18.14 10.22
CA MET A 106 3.20 -18.13 8.80
C MET A 106 1.74 -17.69 8.65
N LEU A 107 1.48 -16.81 7.69
CA LEU A 107 0.16 -16.22 7.47
C LEU A 107 -0.48 -16.84 6.24
N ARG A 108 -1.75 -17.17 6.36
CA ARG A 108 -2.55 -17.72 5.26
C ARG A 108 -3.93 -17.11 5.27
N ALA A 109 -4.46 -16.80 4.08
CA ALA A 109 -5.85 -16.42 3.96
C ALA A 109 -6.75 -17.63 4.18
N THR A 110 -7.78 -17.49 5.02
CA THR A 110 -8.82 -18.51 5.23
C THR A 110 -9.65 -18.71 3.95
N PRO A 111 -10.48 -19.77 3.85
CA PRO A 111 -11.43 -19.90 2.73
C PRO A 111 -12.30 -18.65 2.55
N ARG A 112 -12.76 -18.03 3.67
CA ARG A 112 -13.51 -16.76 3.64
C ARG A 112 -12.65 -15.60 3.12
N GLY A 113 -11.40 -15.49 3.56
CA GLY A 113 -10.46 -14.47 3.06
C GLY A 113 -10.19 -14.62 1.57
N GLN A 114 -10.02 -15.85 1.08
CA GLN A 114 -9.86 -16.13 -0.34
C GLN A 114 -11.13 -15.77 -1.14
N GLU A 115 -12.31 -16.05 -0.59
CA GLU A 115 -13.58 -15.68 -1.23
C GLU A 115 -13.71 -14.15 -1.35
N VAL A 116 -13.45 -13.40 -0.26
CA VAL A 116 -13.43 -11.94 -0.29
C VAL A 116 -12.44 -11.44 -1.33
N ARG A 117 -11.22 -11.98 -1.35
CA ARG A 117 -10.19 -11.61 -2.31
C ARG A 117 -10.63 -11.85 -3.76
N ARG A 118 -11.28 -12.99 -4.03
CA ARG A 118 -11.77 -13.36 -5.37
C ARG A 118 -12.89 -12.43 -5.83
N ARG A 119 -13.84 -12.10 -4.94
CA ARG A 119 -14.99 -11.24 -5.22
C ARG A 119 -14.62 -9.78 -5.44
N VAL A 120 -13.73 -9.25 -4.61
CA VAL A 120 -13.41 -7.83 -4.54
C VAL A 120 -12.21 -7.47 -5.42
N GLY A 121 -11.22 -8.36 -5.51
CA GLY A 121 -9.96 -8.10 -6.21
C GLY A 121 -10.11 -7.63 -7.65
N PRO A 122 -10.87 -8.30 -8.50
CA PRO A 122 -11.06 -7.86 -9.88
C PRO A 122 -11.75 -6.49 -9.97
N LYS A 123 -12.65 -6.19 -9.05
CA LYS A 123 -13.33 -4.88 -8.99
C LYS A 123 -12.36 -3.77 -8.64
N THR A 124 -11.49 -3.97 -7.64
CA THR A 124 -10.48 -2.97 -7.26
C THR A 124 -9.48 -2.71 -8.38
N VAL A 125 -9.09 -3.73 -9.13
CA VAL A 125 -8.20 -3.57 -10.29
C VAL A 125 -8.91 -2.75 -11.37
N ARG A 126 -10.12 -3.12 -11.75
CA ARG A 126 -10.91 -2.44 -12.78
C ARG A 126 -11.14 -0.96 -12.45
N GLU A 127 -11.46 -0.64 -11.21
CA GLU A 127 -11.67 0.76 -10.82
C GLU A 127 -10.36 1.56 -10.84
N GLN A 128 -9.23 0.96 -10.52
CA GLN A 128 -7.93 1.63 -10.66
C GLN A 128 -7.53 1.81 -12.14
N GLU A 129 -7.83 0.84 -13.01
CA GLU A 129 -7.64 0.98 -14.46
C GLU A 129 -8.48 2.11 -15.04
N ARG A 130 -9.72 2.30 -14.54
CA ARG A 130 -10.59 3.42 -14.95
C ARG A 130 -9.99 4.78 -14.64
N LEU A 131 -9.15 4.92 -13.62
CA LEU A 131 -8.46 6.19 -13.34
C LEU A 131 -7.54 6.62 -14.49
N LEU A 132 -7.07 5.67 -15.27
CA LEU A 132 -6.21 5.92 -16.42
C LEU A 132 -6.99 6.11 -17.73
N SER A 133 -8.33 6.10 -17.71
CA SER A 133 -9.17 6.20 -18.91
C SER A 133 -9.07 7.56 -19.63
N CYS A 134 -8.49 8.56 -18.98
CA CYS A 134 -8.13 9.84 -19.60
C CYS A 134 -6.92 9.74 -20.55
N LEU A 135 -6.21 8.61 -20.55
CA LEU A 135 -5.04 8.33 -21.39
C LEU A 135 -5.40 7.30 -22.46
N THR A 136 -4.78 7.41 -23.64
CA THR A 136 -4.82 6.34 -24.64
C THR A 136 -4.09 5.09 -24.15
N ALA A 137 -4.37 3.93 -24.73
CA ALA A 137 -3.71 2.67 -24.35
C ALA A 137 -2.16 2.73 -24.39
N LYS A 138 -1.61 3.45 -25.37
CA LYS A 138 -0.15 3.65 -25.49
C LYS A 138 0.40 4.53 -24.37
N GLU A 139 -0.32 5.57 -23.99
CA GLU A 139 0.05 6.48 -22.89
C GLU A 139 -0.08 5.76 -21.54
N GLN A 140 -1.12 4.96 -21.31
CA GLN A 140 -1.28 4.14 -20.10
C GLN A 140 -0.09 3.18 -19.92
N ALA A 141 0.29 2.48 -20.99
CA ALA A 141 1.43 1.57 -20.97
C ALA A 141 2.74 2.32 -20.65
N SER A 142 2.93 3.50 -21.27
CA SER A 142 4.10 4.35 -21.05
C SER A 142 4.14 4.91 -19.62
N PHE A 143 3.01 5.41 -19.13
CA PHE A 143 2.88 5.91 -17.75
C PHE A 143 3.24 4.82 -16.73
N LEU A 144 2.63 3.64 -16.82
CA LEU A 144 2.90 2.55 -15.88
C LEU A 144 4.33 2.04 -15.97
N ARG A 145 4.92 2.01 -17.15
CA ARG A 145 6.33 1.63 -17.36
C ARG A 145 7.28 2.63 -16.70
N LEU A 146 7.07 3.92 -16.93
CA LEU A 146 7.91 4.98 -16.36
C LEU A 146 7.73 5.09 -14.85
N PHE A 147 6.50 5.03 -14.36
CA PHE A 147 6.19 5.09 -12.94
C PHE A 147 6.83 3.92 -12.18
N ARG A 148 6.70 2.67 -12.68
CA ARG A 148 7.40 1.50 -12.12
C ARG A 148 8.91 1.70 -12.07
N ARG A 149 9.51 2.26 -13.13
CA ARG A 149 10.96 2.51 -13.18
C ARG A 149 11.40 3.49 -12.09
N VAL A 150 10.64 4.57 -11.86
CA VAL A 150 10.92 5.53 -10.79
C VAL A 150 10.79 4.87 -9.43
N VAL A 151 9.71 4.12 -9.17
CA VAL A 151 9.49 3.42 -7.89
C VAL A 151 10.61 2.42 -7.63
N ALA A 152 10.91 1.54 -8.59
CA ALA A 152 11.94 0.51 -8.44
C ALA A 152 13.35 1.07 -8.20
N ALA A 153 13.69 2.19 -8.86
CA ALA A 153 14.98 2.84 -8.68
C ALA A 153 15.17 3.45 -7.28
N ASN A 154 14.06 3.73 -6.55
CA ASN A 154 14.08 4.36 -5.24
C ASN A 154 13.51 3.48 -4.11
N ASP A 155 13.25 2.19 -4.38
CA ASP A 155 12.63 1.26 -3.44
C ASP A 155 13.38 1.14 -2.11
N SER A 156 14.70 1.28 -2.13
CA SER A 156 15.53 1.26 -0.92
C SER A 156 15.20 2.36 0.09
N LEU A 157 14.60 3.46 -0.35
CA LEU A 157 14.22 4.59 0.52
C LEU A 157 12.99 4.30 1.39
N ILE A 158 12.14 3.34 1.00
CA ILE A 158 10.90 3.01 1.70
C ILE A 158 11.00 1.75 2.57
N ARG A 159 12.17 1.11 2.64
CA ARG A 159 12.36 -0.08 3.49
C ARG A 159 12.07 0.27 4.95
N PRO A 160 11.35 -0.60 5.70
CA PRO A 160 11.09 -0.39 7.11
C PRO A 160 12.40 -0.15 7.87
N GLY A 161 12.56 1.04 8.44
CA GLY A 161 13.81 1.47 9.10
C GLY A 161 14.72 2.40 8.28
N ALA A 162 14.51 2.57 6.98
CA ALA A 162 15.19 3.58 6.17
C ALA A 162 14.70 4.97 6.61
N GLY A 163 15.43 5.66 7.44
CA GLY A 163 15.08 7.00 7.97
C GLY A 163 15.10 7.12 9.49
N ARG A 164 15.26 6.05 10.23
CA ARG A 164 15.62 6.17 11.65
C ARG A 164 17.06 6.67 11.73
N ARG A 165 17.24 7.98 11.95
CA ARG A 165 18.52 8.53 12.41
C ARG A 165 18.95 7.70 13.62
N LYS A 166 20.11 7.01 13.53
CA LYS A 166 20.77 6.45 14.72
C LYS A 166 20.88 7.59 15.73
N PRO A 167 20.44 7.40 17.00
CA PRO A 167 20.64 8.43 18.01
C PRO A 167 22.12 8.72 18.03
N THR A 168 22.51 9.96 17.79
CA THR A 168 23.87 10.46 17.94
C THR A 168 24.26 10.16 19.38
N ARG A 169 25.22 9.28 19.55
CA ARG A 169 25.83 8.95 20.85
C ARG A 169 26.33 10.26 21.44
N ARG A 170 25.59 10.77 22.43
CA ARG A 170 25.98 11.98 23.18
C ARG A 170 27.36 11.70 23.73
N ALA A 171 28.39 12.42 23.23
CA ALA A 171 29.72 12.37 23.78
C ALA A 171 29.60 12.70 25.28
N LYS A 172 30.04 11.79 26.13
CA LYS A 172 30.22 12.08 27.57
C LYS A 172 31.23 13.21 27.66
N ALA A 173 30.77 14.37 28.10
CA ALA A 173 31.64 15.39 28.67
C ALA A 173 32.10 14.87 30.04
N SER A 174 33.25 14.25 30.06
CA SER A 174 34.02 13.99 31.24
C SER A 174 35.47 14.24 30.82
N ASP A 175 35.99 15.31 31.33
CA ASP A 175 37.37 15.61 31.63
C ASP A 175 37.68 17.09 31.40
N LEU A 176 37.37 17.87 32.43
CA LEU A 176 38.07 19.09 32.77
C LEU A 176 37.98 19.23 34.28
N SER A 177 38.95 18.64 34.96
CA SER A 177 39.42 19.08 36.28
C SER A 177 40.83 19.59 36.11
#